data_4300a64bd72b2fe121c82ac492fac31b
#
_entry.id   4300a64bd72b2fe121c82ac492fac31b
#
_cell.length_a   1.000
_cell.length_b   1.000
_cell.length_c   1.000
_cell.angle_alpha   90.00
_cell.angle_beta   90.00
_cell.angle_gamma   90.00
#
_symmetry.space_group_name_H-M   'P 1'
#
loop_
_entity.id
_entity.type
_entity.pdbx_description
1 polymer ?
#
loop_
_entity_poly.entity_id
_entity_poly.type
_entity_poly.pdbx_seq_one_letter_code
_entity_poly.pdbx_strand_id
1 'polypeptide(L)'
;MKKSTFILSLLPVFFGFFVMGFVDVVGISTNYVKDEFGLSEAMSGFLPSVVFIWFFLLSYPTVVMMNKIGRKNTVFISMLITIIGMFLPFFVFDKVTCFLAFAFLGIGNTILQVSLNPLVSNMFNGKALTSALTGGQVVKAVSSFCGPLIVSFAVIYLGNWQYLFPVFGSITVLSAIWLMATPVPREERKKTATGNPFKLLSDTKILLFFLGIMAVVGIDVGMNMISKKLLIERLAYNNETANLGASMYFICRTIGAFIGTFLLAVMSTRLYFRTNILTALILLLLLAFSSLSVPILVLGLIGAIGFACSSIFSVIFSSAIQAKPEKTNEISGLMITGIVGGAVFPPLMTFSTQLFHGAQMGGLLVLSLAAVYLCVLTVAMKK
;
A
#
# COMPACT_ATOMS: atom_id res chain seq x y z
N MET A 1 15.59 20.04 18.22
CA MET A 1 14.19 20.53 18.14
C MET A 1 13.54 20.35 19.52
N LYS A 2 12.76 21.32 20.03
CA LYS A 2 12.01 21.14 21.28
C LYS A 2 10.98 20.02 21.13
N LYS A 3 10.70 19.23 22.17
CA LYS A 3 9.78 18.08 22.13
C LYS A 3 8.38 18.44 21.59
N SER A 4 7.87 19.62 21.94
CA SER A 4 6.59 20.13 21.43
C SER A 4 6.62 20.41 19.91
N THR A 5 7.69 20.99 19.40
CA THR A 5 7.86 21.26 17.97
C THR A 5 7.98 19.95 17.17
N PHE A 6 8.59 18.92 17.74
CA PHE A 6 8.67 17.60 17.13
C PHE A 6 7.30 16.96 16.96
N ILE A 7 6.47 16.96 18.00
CA ILE A 7 5.10 16.39 17.96
C ILE A 7 4.25 17.15 16.94
N LEU A 8 4.32 18.49 16.92
CA LEU A 8 3.60 19.30 15.95
C LEU A 8 4.02 19.03 14.49
N SER A 9 5.30 18.70 14.26
CA SER A 9 5.80 18.33 12.93
C SER A 9 5.33 16.94 12.48
N LEU A 10 5.00 16.06 13.43
CA LEU A 10 4.62 14.68 13.16
C LEU A 10 3.23 14.59 12.53
N LEU A 11 2.27 15.35 13.06
CA LEU A 11 0.86 15.27 12.65
C LEU A 11 0.66 15.50 11.14
N PRO A 12 1.19 16.57 10.49
CA PRO A 12 0.97 16.78 9.05
C PRO A 12 1.70 15.75 8.19
N VAL A 13 2.83 15.17 8.67
CA VAL A 13 3.50 14.08 7.97
C VAL A 13 2.64 12.81 8.01
N PHE A 14 2.06 12.48 9.17
CA PHE A 14 1.12 11.35 9.29
C PHE A 14 -0.18 11.60 8.52
N PHE A 15 -0.66 12.84 8.46
CA PHE A 15 -1.81 13.17 7.63
C PHE A 15 -1.53 12.99 6.13
N GLY A 16 -0.27 13.07 5.71
CA GLY A 16 0.15 12.65 4.37
C GLY A 16 -0.17 11.17 4.06
N PHE A 17 -0.09 10.27 5.06
CA PHE A 17 -0.52 8.87 4.88
C PHE A 17 -2.05 8.77 4.72
N PHE A 18 -2.81 9.67 5.32
CA PHE A 18 -4.25 9.74 5.09
C PHE A 18 -4.54 10.08 3.61
N VAL A 19 -3.87 11.10 3.06
CA VAL A 19 -3.98 11.43 1.62
C VAL A 19 -3.51 10.27 0.74
N MET A 20 -2.48 9.54 1.16
CA MET A 20 -1.99 8.34 0.45
C MET A 20 -3.08 7.26 0.29
N GLY A 21 -4.02 7.15 1.23
CA GLY A 21 -5.12 6.18 1.19
C GLY A 21 -6.19 6.49 0.13
N PHE A 22 -6.23 7.70 -0.42
CA PHE A 22 -7.22 8.07 -1.43
C PHE A 22 -7.11 7.25 -2.72
N VAL A 23 -5.94 6.70 -3.00
CA VAL A 23 -5.74 5.83 -4.17
C VAL A 23 -6.65 4.59 -4.16
N ASP A 24 -7.01 4.12 -2.98
CA ASP A 24 -7.78 2.89 -2.83
C ASP A 24 -9.28 3.10 -3.21
N VAL A 25 -9.73 4.36 -3.33
CA VAL A 25 -11.08 4.70 -3.79
C VAL A 25 -11.32 4.37 -5.26
N VAL A 26 -10.25 4.18 -6.04
CA VAL A 26 -10.38 3.81 -7.46
C VAL A 26 -11.22 2.54 -7.64
N GLY A 27 -11.10 1.59 -6.71
CA GLY A 27 -11.85 0.34 -6.77
C GLY A 27 -13.37 0.54 -6.75
N ILE A 28 -13.88 1.35 -5.82
CA ILE A 28 -15.31 1.66 -5.76
C ILE A 28 -15.75 2.59 -6.89
N SER A 29 -14.94 3.58 -7.23
CA SER A 29 -15.24 4.55 -8.27
C SER A 29 -15.33 3.92 -9.66
N THR A 30 -14.64 2.81 -9.90
CA THR A 30 -14.69 2.08 -11.17
C THR A 30 -16.12 1.71 -11.57
N ASN A 31 -16.95 1.27 -10.61
CA ASN A 31 -18.35 0.91 -10.88
C ASN A 31 -19.17 2.15 -11.25
N TYR A 32 -19.03 3.23 -10.49
CA TYR A 32 -19.74 4.48 -10.77
C TYR A 32 -19.36 5.07 -12.14
N VAL A 33 -18.07 5.09 -12.47
CA VAL A 33 -17.58 5.57 -13.79
C VAL A 33 -18.08 4.68 -14.92
N LYS A 34 -18.13 3.35 -14.69
CA LYS A 34 -18.67 2.39 -15.65
C LYS A 34 -20.14 2.71 -15.97
N ASP A 35 -20.95 2.85 -14.93
CA ASP A 35 -22.40 3.06 -15.06
C ASP A 35 -22.71 4.44 -15.67
N GLU A 36 -21.98 5.48 -15.24
CA GLU A 36 -22.14 6.88 -15.70
C GLU A 36 -21.85 7.05 -17.19
N PHE A 37 -20.78 6.41 -17.69
CA PHE A 37 -20.33 6.56 -19.08
C PHE A 37 -20.63 5.34 -19.97
N GLY A 38 -21.40 4.36 -19.49
CA GLY A 38 -21.76 3.16 -20.24
C GLY A 38 -20.55 2.35 -20.71
N LEU A 39 -19.50 2.24 -19.84
CA LEU A 39 -18.26 1.57 -20.23
C LEU A 39 -18.43 0.05 -20.24
N SER A 40 -17.72 -0.62 -21.16
CA SER A 40 -17.58 -2.07 -21.11
C SER A 40 -16.79 -2.51 -19.87
N GLU A 41 -16.95 -3.78 -19.44
CA GLU A 41 -16.17 -4.39 -18.36
C GLU A 41 -14.66 -4.25 -18.60
N ALA A 42 -14.21 -4.50 -19.83
CA ALA A 42 -12.81 -4.35 -20.19
C ALA A 42 -12.31 -2.92 -20.00
N MET A 43 -13.08 -1.91 -20.43
CA MET A 43 -12.69 -0.51 -20.35
C MET A 43 -12.70 0.02 -18.92
N SER A 44 -13.69 -0.35 -18.12
CA SER A 44 -13.72 0.02 -16.70
C SER A 44 -12.58 -0.63 -15.92
N GLY A 45 -12.20 -1.86 -16.26
CA GLY A 45 -11.06 -2.57 -15.67
C GLY A 45 -9.70 -1.88 -15.91
N PHE A 46 -9.59 -0.97 -16.89
CA PHE A 46 -8.39 -0.15 -17.08
C PHE A 46 -8.23 0.98 -16.05
N LEU A 47 -9.28 1.41 -15.36
CA LEU A 47 -9.17 2.50 -14.37
C LEU A 47 -8.11 2.23 -13.28
N PRO A 48 -8.12 1.07 -12.59
CA PRO A 48 -7.05 0.74 -11.67
C PRO A 48 -5.66 0.74 -12.34
N SER A 49 -5.55 0.24 -13.56
CA SER A 49 -4.28 0.22 -14.30
C SER A 49 -3.75 1.62 -14.57
N VAL A 50 -4.63 2.57 -14.93
CA VAL A 50 -4.28 3.99 -15.11
C VAL A 50 -3.71 4.61 -13.84
N VAL A 51 -4.14 4.14 -12.66
CA VAL A 51 -3.62 4.60 -11.37
C VAL A 51 -2.28 3.93 -11.03
N PHE A 52 -2.20 2.60 -11.18
CA PHE A 52 -1.07 1.83 -10.65
C PHE A 52 0.17 1.78 -11.55
N ILE A 53 0.04 2.06 -12.85
CA ILE A 53 1.18 2.08 -13.79
C ILE A 53 2.24 3.12 -13.40
N TRP A 54 1.84 4.21 -12.75
CA TRP A 54 2.74 5.28 -12.33
C TRP A 54 3.73 4.86 -11.24
N PHE A 55 3.41 3.83 -10.44
CA PHE A 55 4.35 3.29 -9.46
C PHE A 55 5.61 2.75 -10.13
N PHE A 56 5.49 2.20 -11.33
CA PHE A 56 6.64 1.77 -12.11
C PHE A 56 7.33 2.95 -12.82
N LEU A 57 6.55 3.80 -13.49
CA LEU A 57 7.08 4.86 -14.34
C LEU A 57 7.73 6.01 -13.56
N LEU A 58 7.16 6.41 -12.42
CA LEU A 58 7.54 7.62 -11.70
C LEU A 58 8.39 7.39 -10.44
N SER A 59 8.60 6.15 -10.00
CA SER A 59 9.44 5.92 -8.81
C SER A 59 10.85 6.48 -8.99
N TYR A 60 11.50 6.25 -10.13
CA TYR A 60 12.83 6.80 -10.41
C TYR A 60 12.84 8.33 -10.60
N PRO A 61 11.98 8.93 -11.44
CA PRO A 61 11.88 10.39 -11.53
C PRO A 61 11.66 11.07 -10.18
N THR A 62 10.88 10.44 -9.29
CA THR A 62 10.65 10.98 -7.93
C THR A 62 11.93 10.97 -7.08
N VAL A 63 12.76 9.95 -7.20
CA VAL A 63 14.07 9.91 -6.54
C VAL A 63 14.93 11.09 -6.99
N VAL A 64 14.98 11.34 -8.31
CA VAL A 64 15.73 12.51 -8.86
C VAL A 64 15.17 13.81 -8.29
N MET A 65 13.84 13.92 -8.20
CA MET A 65 13.19 15.10 -7.64
C MET A 65 13.51 15.29 -6.16
N MET A 66 13.44 14.23 -5.33
CA MET A 66 13.83 14.30 -3.92
C MET A 66 15.28 14.77 -3.73
N ASN A 67 16.21 14.27 -4.55
CA ASN A 67 17.62 14.65 -4.46
C ASN A 67 17.87 16.11 -4.88
N LYS A 68 17.03 16.66 -5.78
CA LYS A 68 17.14 18.05 -6.24
C LYS A 68 16.48 19.06 -5.30
N ILE A 69 15.24 18.81 -4.91
CA ILE A 69 14.42 19.79 -4.17
C ILE A 69 14.13 19.40 -2.72
N GLY A 70 14.51 18.18 -2.30
CA GLY A 70 14.30 17.64 -0.96
C GLY A 70 12.96 16.93 -0.80
N ARG A 71 12.86 16.09 0.24
CA ARG A 71 11.73 15.19 0.50
C ARG A 71 10.43 15.95 0.75
N LYS A 72 10.44 16.97 1.63
CA LYS A 72 9.25 17.76 1.97
C LYS A 72 8.64 18.44 0.74
N ASN A 73 9.48 19.08 -0.10
CA ASN A 73 8.99 19.75 -1.30
C ASN A 73 8.46 18.76 -2.32
N THR A 74 9.05 17.56 -2.40
CA THR A 74 8.55 16.47 -3.27
C THR A 74 7.17 16.00 -2.81
N VAL A 75 6.96 15.80 -1.50
CA VAL A 75 5.64 15.51 -0.92
C VAL A 75 4.63 16.62 -1.23
N PHE A 76 5.05 17.89 -1.10
CA PHE A 76 4.16 19.01 -1.43
C PHE A 76 3.75 19.01 -2.91
N ILE A 77 4.68 18.78 -3.84
CA ILE A 77 4.38 18.69 -5.27
C ILE A 77 3.41 17.52 -5.55
N SER A 78 3.58 16.38 -4.89
CA SER A 78 2.63 15.27 -5.03
C SER A 78 1.21 15.65 -4.65
N MET A 79 1.06 16.42 -3.56
CA MET A 79 -0.24 16.92 -3.13
C MET A 79 -0.84 17.91 -4.14
N LEU A 80 -0.04 18.80 -4.70
CA LEU A 80 -0.50 19.73 -5.76
C LEU A 80 -1.02 18.98 -6.99
N ILE A 81 -0.31 17.94 -7.43
CA ILE A 81 -0.73 17.10 -8.56
C ILE A 81 -2.06 16.40 -8.23
N THR A 82 -2.20 15.85 -7.02
CA THR A 82 -3.44 15.22 -6.56
C THR A 82 -4.59 16.23 -6.50
N ILE A 83 -4.36 17.44 -6.01
CA ILE A 83 -5.36 18.52 -5.96
C ILE A 83 -5.87 18.83 -7.36
N ILE A 84 -4.96 19.05 -8.33
CA ILE A 84 -5.34 19.33 -9.72
C ILE A 84 -6.21 18.20 -10.26
N GLY A 85 -5.78 16.94 -10.08
CA GLY A 85 -6.54 15.78 -10.54
C GLY A 85 -7.92 15.69 -9.91
N MET A 86 -8.02 15.94 -8.60
CA MET A 86 -9.29 15.83 -7.87
C MET A 86 -10.28 16.95 -8.19
N PHE A 87 -9.82 18.16 -8.50
CA PHE A 87 -10.73 19.24 -8.88
C PHE A 87 -11.11 19.24 -10.38
N LEU A 88 -10.36 18.54 -11.23
CA LEU A 88 -10.61 18.52 -12.67
C LEU A 88 -12.04 18.06 -13.04
N PRO A 89 -12.56 16.92 -12.55
CA PRO A 89 -13.93 16.47 -12.85
C PRO A 89 -15.02 17.36 -12.23
N PHE A 90 -14.68 18.20 -11.25
CA PHE A 90 -15.62 19.14 -10.67
C PHE A 90 -15.93 20.31 -11.62
N PHE A 91 -14.95 20.74 -12.42
CA PHE A 91 -15.14 21.83 -13.38
C PHE A 91 -15.69 21.35 -14.73
N VAL A 92 -15.21 20.20 -15.19
CA VAL A 92 -15.65 19.58 -16.45
C VAL A 92 -15.82 18.09 -16.19
N PHE A 93 -17.07 17.63 -16.20
CA PHE A 93 -17.36 16.23 -15.93
C PHE A 93 -17.64 15.49 -17.24
N ASP A 94 -16.62 14.82 -17.74
CA ASP A 94 -16.70 13.91 -18.87
C ASP A 94 -15.80 12.68 -18.67
N LYS A 95 -15.88 11.74 -19.59
CA LYS A 95 -15.10 10.52 -19.55
C LYS A 95 -13.59 10.77 -19.49
N VAL A 96 -13.09 11.73 -20.27
CA VAL A 96 -11.66 12.01 -20.38
C VAL A 96 -11.15 12.63 -19.09
N THR A 97 -11.86 13.60 -18.53
CA THR A 97 -11.48 14.26 -17.28
C THR A 97 -11.54 13.31 -16.10
N CYS A 98 -12.48 12.34 -16.07
CA CYS A 98 -12.48 11.28 -15.05
C CYS A 98 -11.23 10.40 -15.15
N PHE A 99 -10.86 9.93 -16.35
CA PHE A 99 -9.64 9.13 -16.53
C PHE A 99 -8.38 9.92 -16.17
N LEU A 100 -8.33 11.21 -16.55
CA LEU A 100 -7.23 12.11 -16.17
C LEU A 100 -7.16 12.32 -14.65
N ALA A 101 -8.29 12.46 -13.97
CA ALA A 101 -8.32 12.57 -12.51
C ALA A 101 -7.68 11.36 -11.83
N PHE A 102 -8.01 10.15 -12.27
CA PHE A 102 -7.40 8.93 -11.74
C PHE A 102 -5.93 8.79 -12.14
N ALA A 103 -5.53 9.25 -13.35
CA ALA A 103 -4.14 9.33 -13.74
C ALA A 103 -3.35 10.28 -12.81
N PHE A 104 -3.86 11.48 -12.55
CA PHE A 104 -3.25 12.45 -11.62
C PHE A 104 -3.22 11.93 -10.19
N LEU A 105 -4.27 11.23 -9.75
CA LEU A 105 -4.29 10.56 -8.45
C LEU A 105 -3.15 9.53 -8.36
N GLY A 106 -2.96 8.71 -9.40
CA GLY A 106 -1.87 7.73 -9.48
C GLY A 106 -0.49 8.38 -9.49
N ILE A 107 -0.29 9.44 -10.29
CA ILE A 107 0.95 10.24 -10.34
C ILE A 107 1.25 10.81 -8.95
N GLY A 108 0.30 11.54 -8.38
CA GLY A 108 0.44 12.17 -7.06
C GLY A 108 0.71 11.13 -5.99
N ASN A 109 -0.03 10.03 -5.97
CA ASN A 109 0.15 8.97 -4.97
C ASN A 109 1.51 8.27 -5.08
N THR A 110 2.00 8.01 -6.30
CA THR A 110 3.35 7.45 -6.50
C THR A 110 4.42 8.37 -5.93
N ILE A 111 4.39 9.66 -6.30
CA ILE A 111 5.34 10.64 -5.80
C ILE A 111 5.25 10.75 -4.27
N LEU A 112 4.04 10.72 -3.73
CA LEU A 112 3.78 10.76 -2.29
C LEU A 112 4.37 9.54 -1.58
N GLN A 113 4.12 8.33 -2.04
CA GLN A 113 4.62 7.11 -1.41
C GLN A 113 6.15 7.02 -1.44
N VAL A 114 6.77 7.40 -2.57
CA VAL A 114 8.23 7.40 -2.71
C VAL A 114 8.88 8.43 -1.79
N SER A 115 8.25 9.57 -1.53
CA SER A 115 8.87 10.69 -0.79
C SER A 115 8.46 10.77 0.69
N LEU A 116 7.25 10.36 1.04
CA LEU A 116 6.74 10.46 2.41
C LEU A 116 7.44 9.47 3.36
N ASN A 117 7.67 8.23 2.93
CA ASN A 117 8.36 7.23 3.74
C ASN A 117 9.79 7.67 4.12
N PRO A 118 10.64 8.18 3.19
CA PRO A 118 11.92 8.78 3.56
C PRO A 118 11.79 10.05 4.39
N LEU A 119 10.71 10.83 4.23
CA LEU A 119 10.48 12.00 5.06
C LEU A 119 10.29 11.62 6.54
N VAL A 120 9.62 10.49 6.82
CA VAL A 120 9.52 9.92 8.17
C VAL A 120 10.90 9.54 8.72
N SER A 121 11.81 9.05 7.88
CA SER A 121 13.18 8.70 8.32
C SER A 121 14.05 9.91 8.70
N ASN A 122 13.64 11.15 8.37
CA ASN A 122 14.26 12.37 8.91
C ASN A 122 13.93 12.59 10.41
N MET A 123 12.86 11.94 10.87
CA MET A 123 12.30 12.13 12.22
C MET A 123 12.59 10.95 13.14
N PHE A 124 12.68 9.74 12.59
CA PHE A 124 12.82 8.50 13.34
C PHE A 124 13.94 7.62 12.82
N ASN A 125 14.55 6.83 13.71
CA ASN A 125 15.58 5.85 13.40
C ASN A 125 15.29 4.52 14.11
N GLY A 126 15.93 3.44 13.65
CA GLY A 126 15.84 2.12 14.29
C GLY A 126 14.40 1.60 14.42
N LYS A 127 14.07 1.07 15.58
CA LYS A 127 12.73 0.53 15.88
C LYS A 127 11.63 1.60 15.76
N ALA A 128 11.91 2.83 16.19
CA ALA A 128 10.95 3.93 16.10
C ALA A 128 10.58 4.27 14.65
N LEU A 129 11.51 4.15 13.71
CA LEU A 129 11.21 4.31 12.28
C LEU A 129 10.24 3.22 11.79
N THR A 130 10.50 1.96 12.12
CA THR A 130 9.63 0.85 11.73
C THR A 130 8.22 1.01 12.31
N SER A 131 8.13 1.36 13.60
CA SER A 131 6.86 1.65 14.28
C SER A 131 6.12 2.82 13.63
N ALA A 132 6.81 3.93 13.34
CA ALA A 132 6.21 5.11 12.70
C ALA A 132 5.70 4.79 11.28
N LEU A 133 6.45 4.06 10.47
CA LEU A 133 6.00 3.63 9.15
C LEU A 133 4.78 2.70 9.22
N THR A 134 4.75 1.78 10.20
CA THR A 134 3.59 0.91 10.44
C THR A 134 2.37 1.74 10.87
N GLY A 135 2.54 2.71 11.78
CA GLY A 135 1.49 3.63 12.17
C GLY A 135 0.97 4.47 11.00
N GLY A 136 1.85 4.88 10.10
CA GLY A 136 1.47 5.54 8.85
C GLY A 136 0.58 4.65 7.97
N GLN A 137 0.88 3.34 7.86
CA GLN A 137 0.01 2.41 7.12
C GLN A 137 -1.36 2.23 7.79
N VAL A 138 -1.45 2.32 9.12
CA VAL A 138 -2.75 2.35 9.83
C VAL A 138 -3.55 3.58 9.43
N VAL A 139 -2.93 4.77 9.43
CA VAL A 139 -3.59 6.01 9.00
C VAL A 139 -4.06 5.91 7.54
N LYS A 140 -3.22 5.34 6.66
CA LYS A 140 -3.60 5.03 5.27
C LYS A 140 -4.83 4.12 5.22
N ALA A 141 -4.86 3.03 5.99
CA ALA A 141 -5.96 2.08 6.01
C ALA A 141 -7.27 2.72 6.51
N VAL A 142 -7.21 3.62 7.51
CA VAL A 142 -8.36 4.41 7.96
C VAL A 142 -8.90 5.27 6.81
N SER A 143 -8.04 5.93 6.06
CA SER A 143 -8.44 6.72 4.88
C SER A 143 -9.10 5.87 3.81
N SER A 144 -8.53 4.71 3.50
CA SER A 144 -9.10 3.76 2.52
C SER A 144 -10.49 3.29 2.94
N PHE A 145 -10.72 3.07 4.25
CA PHE A 145 -12.03 2.75 4.81
C PHE A 145 -13.02 3.93 4.71
N CYS A 146 -12.55 5.17 4.89
CA CYS A 146 -13.40 6.36 4.75
C CYS A 146 -13.87 6.59 3.31
N GLY A 147 -13.13 6.13 2.29
CA GLY A 147 -13.47 6.35 0.89
C GLY A 147 -14.89 5.92 0.52
N PRO A 148 -15.28 4.65 0.71
CA PRO A 148 -16.65 4.18 0.48
C PRO A 148 -17.71 4.95 1.27
N LEU A 149 -17.41 5.34 2.51
CA LEU A 149 -18.33 6.11 3.34
C LEU A 149 -18.56 7.52 2.76
N ILE A 150 -17.51 8.18 2.27
CA ILE A 150 -17.60 9.48 1.62
C ILE A 150 -18.42 9.37 0.34
N VAL A 151 -18.22 8.34 -0.48
CA VAL A 151 -19.01 8.09 -1.69
C VAL A 151 -20.48 7.88 -1.31
N SER A 152 -20.77 7.01 -0.34
CA SER A 152 -22.15 6.76 0.12
C SER A 152 -22.81 8.04 0.65
N PHE A 153 -22.10 8.84 1.44
CA PHE A 153 -22.58 10.12 1.91
C PHE A 153 -22.88 11.08 0.74
N ALA A 154 -21.98 11.15 -0.24
CA ALA A 154 -22.15 12.00 -1.42
C ALA A 154 -23.40 11.60 -2.22
N VAL A 155 -23.63 10.30 -2.43
CA VAL A 155 -24.82 9.80 -3.13
C VAL A 155 -26.11 10.09 -2.35
N ILE A 156 -26.14 9.80 -1.05
CA ILE A 156 -27.37 9.90 -0.23
C ILE A 156 -27.75 11.35 0.06
N TYR A 157 -26.80 12.20 0.45
CA TYR A 157 -27.08 13.55 0.94
C TYR A 157 -26.81 14.65 -0.08
N LEU A 158 -25.91 14.44 -1.04
CA LEU A 158 -25.58 15.42 -2.07
C LEU A 158 -26.15 15.03 -3.45
N GLY A 159 -26.75 13.83 -3.57
CA GLY A 159 -27.41 13.36 -4.77
C GLY A 159 -26.48 12.92 -5.91
N ASN A 160 -25.16 13.02 -5.73
CA ASN A 160 -24.20 12.67 -6.76
C ASN A 160 -22.87 12.17 -6.17
N TRP A 161 -22.39 11.01 -6.64
CA TRP A 161 -21.11 10.42 -6.26
C TRP A 161 -19.89 11.28 -6.64
N GLN A 162 -20.01 12.16 -7.64
CA GLN A 162 -18.95 13.04 -8.14
C GLN A 162 -18.40 13.99 -7.06
N TYR A 163 -19.18 14.29 -6.02
CA TYR A 163 -18.68 15.08 -4.88
C TYR A 163 -17.54 14.44 -4.10
N LEU A 164 -17.26 13.15 -4.34
CA LEU A 164 -16.05 12.50 -3.89
C LEU A 164 -14.79 13.29 -4.29
N PHE A 165 -14.72 13.76 -5.53
CA PHE A 165 -13.57 14.46 -6.07
C PHE A 165 -13.25 15.76 -5.31
N PRO A 166 -14.18 16.74 -5.19
CA PRO A 166 -13.90 17.98 -4.46
C PRO A 166 -13.67 17.73 -2.96
N VAL A 167 -14.29 16.71 -2.35
CA VAL A 167 -14.03 16.35 -0.94
C VAL A 167 -12.58 15.92 -0.76
N PHE A 168 -12.09 14.98 -1.56
CA PHE A 168 -10.69 14.54 -1.49
C PHE A 168 -9.71 15.64 -1.89
N GLY A 169 -10.06 16.45 -2.89
CA GLY A 169 -9.32 17.64 -3.27
C GLY A 169 -9.15 18.61 -2.09
N SER A 170 -10.24 18.94 -1.41
CA SER A 170 -10.24 19.85 -0.25
C SER A 170 -9.42 19.32 0.93
N ILE A 171 -9.54 18.02 1.25
CA ILE A 171 -8.73 17.39 2.28
C ILE A 171 -7.24 17.46 1.91
N THR A 172 -6.91 17.26 0.64
CA THR A 172 -5.52 17.34 0.16
C THR A 172 -4.99 18.77 0.23
N VAL A 173 -5.81 19.79 -0.09
CA VAL A 173 -5.44 21.22 0.09
C VAL A 173 -5.11 21.51 1.53
N LEU A 174 -5.97 21.11 2.48
CA LEU A 174 -5.73 21.31 3.92
C LEU A 174 -4.45 20.60 4.36
N SER A 175 -4.20 19.39 3.90
CA SER A 175 -2.96 18.64 4.16
C SER A 175 -1.72 19.37 3.63
N ALA A 176 -1.79 19.89 2.41
CA ALA A 176 -0.68 20.60 1.77
C ALA A 176 -0.35 21.90 2.52
N ILE A 177 -1.35 22.70 2.88
CA ILE A 177 -1.17 23.92 3.66
C ILE A 177 -0.57 23.60 5.03
N TRP A 178 -1.09 22.59 5.72
CA TRP A 178 -0.59 22.19 7.03
C TRP A 178 0.87 21.72 6.96
N LEU A 179 1.20 20.87 5.99
CA LEU A 179 2.59 20.42 5.79
C LEU A 179 3.54 21.58 5.49
N MET A 180 3.12 22.53 4.65
CA MET A 180 3.95 23.70 4.31
C MET A 180 4.20 24.60 5.50
N ALA A 181 3.18 24.88 6.30
CA ALA A 181 3.25 25.71 7.49
C ALA A 181 4.10 25.08 8.62
N THR A 182 4.35 23.78 8.57
CA THR A 182 5.02 23.04 9.65
C THR A 182 6.52 22.88 9.37
N PRO A 183 7.40 23.21 10.30
CA PRO A 183 8.84 22.95 10.15
C PRO A 183 9.12 21.46 10.30
N VAL A 184 9.58 20.81 9.24
CA VAL A 184 10.05 19.41 9.24
C VAL A 184 11.58 19.40 9.17
N PRO A 185 12.26 18.51 9.93
CA PRO A 185 13.70 18.36 9.85
C PRO A 185 14.18 18.16 8.40
N ARG A 186 15.16 18.93 7.99
CA ARG A 186 15.75 18.80 6.65
C ARG A 186 16.74 17.64 6.66
N GLU A 187 16.73 16.87 5.57
CA GLU A 187 17.83 15.96 5.29
C GLU A 187 19.14 16.73 5.05
N GLU A 188 20.26 16.16 5.49
CA GLU A 188 21.58 16.64 5.06
C GLU A 188 21.72 16.36 3.57
N ARG A 189 21.70 17.43 2.76
CA ARG A 189 21.93 17.34 1.32
C ARG A 189 23.38 16.96 1.06
N LYS A 190 23.68 15.69 1.01
CA LYS A 190 24.91 15.24 0.38
C LYS A 190 24.74 15.45 -1.13
N LYS A 191 25.69 16.19 -1.74
CA LYS A 191 25.81 16.33 -3.20
C LYS A 191 26.28 15.00 -3.83
N THR A 192 25.62 13.91 -3.53
CA THR A 192 25.83 12.64 -4.21
C THR A 192 25.12 12.70 -5.56
N ALA A 193 25.86 12.45 -6.63
CA ALA A 193 25.26 12.31 -7.95
C ALA A 193 24.08 11.33 -7.85
N THR A 194 22.93 11.70 -8.40
CA THR A 194 21.73 10.85 -8.40
C THR A 194 22.06 9.55 -9.12
N GLY A 195 22.36 8.51 -8.36
CA GLY A 195 22.64 7.18 -8.90
C GLY A 195 21.34 6.55 -9.44
N ASN A 196 21.46 5.73 -10.47
CA ASN A 196 20.35 4.90 -10.91
C ASN A 196 19.98 3.92 -9.77
N PRO A 197 18.75 3.98 -9.19
CA PRO A 197 18.32 3.09 -8.10
C PRO A 197 18.44 1.60 -8.46
N PHE A 198 18.25 1.25 -9.74
CA PHE A 198 18.36 -0.14 -10.20
C PHE A 198 19.78 -0.71 -10.07
N LYS A 199 20.82 0.14 -10.04
CA LYS A 199 22.18 -0.31 -9.71
C LYS A 199 22.30 -0.86 -8.29
N LEU A 200 21.39 -0.48 -7.38
CA LEU A 200 21.36 -1.01 -6.02
C LEU A 200 20.92 -2.48 -5.96
N LEU A 201 20.28 -2.99 -7.01
CA LEU A 201 19.94 -4.42 -7.13
C LEU A 201 21.19 -5.31 -7.25
N SER A 202 22.37 -4.78 -7.59
CA SER A 202 23.65 -5.50 -7.51
C SER A 202 24.08 -5.77 -6.07
N ASP A 203 23.53 -5.05 -5.08
CA ASP A 203 23.72 -5.37 -3.68
C ASP A 203 22.72 -6.45 -3.27
N THR A 204 23.22 -7.64 -2.96
CA THR A 204 22.40 -8.82 -2.60
C THR A 204 21.39 -8.51 -1.51
N LYS A 205 21.76 -7.69 -0.51
CA LYS A 205 20.88 -7.36 0.59
C LYS A 205 19.70 -6.48 0.15
N ILE A 206 19.97 -5.49 -0.70
CA ILE A 206 18.92 -4.62 -1.25
C ILE A 206 18.03 -5.40 -2.23
N LEU A 207 18.61 -6.29 -3.04
CA LEU A 207 17.86 -7.19 -3.91
C LEU A 207 16.89 -8.06 -3.09
N LEU A 208 17.37 -8.66 -2.00
CA LEU A 208 16.52 -9.49 -1.13
C LEU A 208 15.37 -8.67 -0.53
N PHE A 209 15.59 -7.44 -0.10
CA PHE A 209 14.51 -6.57 0.39
C PHE A 209 13.54 -6.18 -0.72
N PHE A 210 14.03 -5.87 -1.92
CA PHE A 210 13.19 -5.56 -3.09
C PHE A 210 12.25 -6.72 -3.44
N LEU A 211 12.79 -7.93 -3.55
CA LEU A 211 11.99 -9.14 -3.78
C LEU A 211 11.06 -9.42 -2.59
N GLY A 212 11.46 -9.05 -1.36
CA GLY A 212 10.62 -9.12 -0.17
C GLY A 212 9.39 -8.21 -0.25
N ILE A 213 9.56 -6.98 -0.75
CA ILE A 213 8.43 -6.08 -1.03
C ILE A 213 7.53 -6.68 -2.10
N MET A 214 8.08 -7.21 -3.20
CA MET A 214 7.27 -7.88 -4.22
C MET A 214 6.47 -9.04 -3.64
N ALA A 215 7.09 -9.86 -2.80
CA ALA A 215 6.43 -11.01 -2.18
C ALA A 215 5.30 -10.60 -1.22
N VAL A 216 5.51 -9.62 -0.33
CA VAL A 216 4.47 -9.20 0.62
C VAL A 216 3.30 -8.52 -0.09
N VAL A 217 3.56 -7.68 -1.10
CA VAL A 217 2.49 -7.07 -1.90
C VAL A 217 1.77 -8.12 -2.73
N GLY A 218 2.50 -9.11 -3.25
CA GLY A 218 1.92 -10.28 -3.92
C GLY A 218 0.99 -11.08 -3.00
N ILE A 219 1.37 -11.28 -1.73
CA ILE A 219 0.50 -11.94 -0.73
C ILE A 219 -0.76 -11.08 -0.47
N ASP A 220 -0.61 -9.76 -0.27
CA ASP A 220 -1.74 -8.87 0.00
C ASP A 220 -2.77 -8.87 -1.15
N VAL A 221 -2.32 -8.68 -2.38
CA VAL A 221 -3.18 -8.68 -3.57
C VAL A 221 -3.74 -10.08 -3.83
N GLY A 222 -2.90 -11.11 -3.67
CA GLY A 222 -3.29 -12.50 -3.84
C GLY A 222 -4.37 -12.93 -2.85
N MET A 223 -4.21 -12.59 -1.57
CA MET A 223 -5.23 -12.89 -0.54
C MET A 223 -6.54 -12.14 -0.80
N ASN A 224 -6.49 -10.89 -1.25
CA ASN A 224 -7.68 -10.17 -1.65
C ASN A 224 -8.45 -10.91 -2.76
N MET A 225 -7.74 -11.38 -3.78
CA MET A 225 -8.35 -12.08 -4.91
C MET A 225 -8.85 -13.48 -4.54
N ILE A 226 -8.04 -14.26 -3.78
CA ILE A 226 -8.32 -15.67 -3.53
C ILE A 226 -9.35 -15.87 -2.43
N SER A 227 -9.43 -14.97 -1.44
CA SER A 227 -10.35 -15.09 -0.30
C SER A 227 -11.80 -15.21 -0.75
N LYS A 228 -12.23 -14.37 -1.71
CA LYS A 228 -13.56 -14.46 -2.31
C LYS A 228 -13.81 -15.81 -2.99
N LYS A 229 -12.87 -16.24 -3.83
CA LYS A 229 -12.97 -17.50 -4.59
C LYS A 229 -13.00 -18.71 -3.67
N LEU A 230 -12.24 -18.70 -2.56
CA LEU A 230 -12.26 -19.76 -1.55
C LEU A 230 -13.63 -19.89 -0.86
N LEU A 231 -14.27 -18.77 -0.53
CA LEU A 231 -15.59 -18.81 0.08
C LEU A 231 -16.65 -19.35 -0.88
N ILE A 232 -16.55 -19.06 -2.17
CA ILE A 232 -17.42 -19.65 -3.20
C ILE A 232 -17.14 -21.15 -3.31
N GLU A 233 -15.86 -21.55 -3.42
CA GLU A 233 -15.46 -22.95 -3.63
C GLU A 233 -15.81 -23.83 -2.43
N ARG A 234 -15.54 -23.38 -1.20
CA ARG A 234 -15.64 -24.21 0.01
C ARG A 234 -16.95 -24.10 0.76
N LEU A 235 -17.61 -22.94 0.68
CA LEU A 235 -18.81 -22.64 1.45
C LEU A 235 -20.04 -22.44 0.55
N ALA A 236 -19.89 -22.55 -0.77
CA ALA A 236 -20.95 -22.30 -1.75
C ALA A 236 -21.61 -20.91 -1.57
N TYR A 237 -20.86 -19.92 -1.11
CA TYR A 237 -21.35 -18.56 -0.94
C TYR A 237 -21.63 -17.92 -2.30
N ASN A 238 -22.68 -17.08 -2.36
CA ASN A 238 -22.92 -16.23 -3.52
C ASN A 238 -21.85 -15.13 -3.63
N ASN A 239 -21.80 -14.46 -4.79
CA ASN A 239 -20.79 -13.44 -5.09
C ASN A 239 -20.77 -12.28 -4.10
N GLU A 240 -21.90 -11.90 -3.52
CA GLU A 240 -22.01 -10.80 -2.56
C GLU A 240 -21.45 -11.20 -1.20
N THR A 241 -21.93 -12.33 -0.64
CA THR A 241 -21.49 -12.84 0.66
C THR A 241 -20.01 -13.24 0.63
N ALA A 242 -19.50 -13.73 -0.49
CA ALA A 242 -18.10 -14.11 -0.65
C ALA A 242 -17.12 -12.92 -0.54
N ASN A 243 -17.57 -11.68 -0.70
CA ASN A 243 -16.76 -10.48 -0.44
C ASN A 243 -16.32 -10.35 1.04
N LEU A 244 -17.01 -11.03 1.96
CA LEU A 244 -16.62 -11.11 3.37
C LEU A 244 -15.20 -11.65 3.55
N GLY A 245 -14.71 -12.51 2.66
CA GLY A 245 -13.33 -13.02 2.73
C GLY A 245 -12.28 -11.90 2.63
N ALA A 246 -12.38 -11.07 1.62
CA ALA A 246 -11.48 -9.93 1.44
C ALA A 246 -11.64 -8.90 2.57
N SER A 247 -12.89 -8.62 2.99
CA SER A 247 -13.16 -7.70 4.09
C SER A 247 -12.53 -8.17 5.40
N MET A 248 -12.68 -9.47 5.74
CA MET A 248 -12.07 -10.05 6.94
C MET A 248 -10.54 -9.95 6.91
N TYR A 249 -9.91 -10.24 5.76
CA TYR A 249 -8.48 -10.07 5.59
C TYR A 249 -8.02 -8.65 5.92
N PHE A 250 -8.64 -7.64 5.30
CA PHE A 250 -8.21 -6.24 5.46
C PHE A 250 -8.56 -5.64 6.83
N ILE A 251 -9.69 -6.02 7.44
CA ILE A 251 -10.03 -5.62 8.81
C ILE A 251 -8.96 -6.14 9.78
N CYS A 252 -8.68 -7.45 9.75
CA CYS A 252 -7.69 -8.04 10.64
C CYS A 252 -6.27 -7.52 10.35
N ARG A 253 -5.94 -7.26 9.07
CA ARG A 253 -4.68 -6.63 8.67
C ARG A 253 -4.54 -5.22 9.27
N THR A 254 -5.60 -4.43 9.28
CA THR A 254 -5.59 -3.09 9.88
C THR A 254 -5.43 -3.16 11.40
N ILE A 255 -6.15 -4.06 12.07
CA ILE A 255 -6.00 -4.31 13.52
C ILE A 255 -4.57 -4.76 13.83
N GLY A 256 -4.03 -5.71 13.04
CA GLY A 256 -2.66 -6.19 13.20
C GLY A 256 -1.61 -5.09 13.01
N ALA A 257 -1.79 -4.17 12.05
CA ALA A 257 -0.91 -3.03 11.85
C ALA A 257 -0.98 -2.05 13.03
N PHE A 258 -2.18 -1.81 13.57
CA PHE A 258 -2.36 -0.97 14.75
C PHE A 258 -1.61 -1.55 15.96
N ILE A 259 -1.83 -2.82 16.28
CA ILE A 259 -1.11 -3.52 17.37
C ILE A 259 0.39 -3.59 17.06
N GLY A 260 0.76 -3.90 15.82
CA GLY A 260 2.15 -3.96 15.36
C GLY A 260 2.91 -2.65 15.52
N THR A 261 2.23 -1.51 15.40
CA THR A 261 2.83 -0.19 15.64
C THR A 261 3.42 -0.09 17.06
N PHE A 262 2.69 -0.55 18.06
CA PHE A 262 3.16 -0.54 19.45
C PHE A 262 4.19 -1.65 19.73
N LEU A 263 3.96 -2.84 19.21
CA LEU A 263 4.88 -3.96 19.41
C LEU A 263 6.25 -3.67 18.79
N LEU A 264 6.31 -3.07 17.60
CA LEU A 264 7.56 -2.72 16.91
C LEU A 264 8.33 -1.59 17.61
N ALA A 265 7.69 -0.78 18.45
CA ALA A 265 8.38 0.20 19.27
C ALA A 265 9.24 -0.45 20.36
N VAL A 266 8.80 -1.58 20.90
CA VAL A 266 9.44 -2.25 22.06
C VAL A 266 10.17 -3.55 21.69
N MET A 267 9.62 -4.33 20.77
CA MET A 267 10.18 -5.62 20.34
C MET A 267 11.36 -5.46 19.37
N SER A 268 12.15 -6.51 19.23
CA SER A 268 13.12 -6.62 18.15
C SER A 268 12.39 -6.76 16.81
N THR A 269 12.72 -5.89 15.85
CA THR A 269 12.14 -5.90 14.49
C THR A 269 12.30 -7.26 13.80
N ARG A 270 13.45 -7.93 13.99
CA ARG A 270 13.72 -9.26 13.44
C ARG A 270 12.83 -10.33 14.08
N LEU A 271 12.66 -10.30 15.42
CA LEU A 271 11.81 -11.26 16.11
C LEU A 271 10.36 -11.10 15.68
N TYR A 272 9.85 -9.87 15.65
CA TYR A 272 8.50 -9.55 15.19
C TYR A 272 8.28 -10.06 13.75
N PHE A 273 9.20 -9.75 12.83
CA PHE A 273 9.12 -10.20 11.45
C PHE A 273 9.08 -11.72 11.34
N ARG A 274 10.03 -12.41 12.02
CA ARG A 274 10.14 -13.86 11.99
C ARG A 274 8.89 -14.55 12.52
N THR A 275 8.36 -14.12 13.66
CA THR A 275 7.17 -14.74 14.26
C THR A 275 5.95 -14.54 13.35
N ASN A 276 5.71 -13.33 12.86
CA ASN A 276 4.56 -13.04 12.03
C ASN A 276 4.61 -13.79 10.68
N ILE A 277 5.79 -13.84 10.02
CA ILE A 277 5.85 -14.51 8.71
C ILE A 277 5.81 -16.04 8.84
N LEU A 278 6.35 -16.62 9.90
CA LEU A 278 6.18 -18.05 10.20
C LEU A 278 4.72 -18.38 10.48
N THR A 279 4.03 -17.54 11.26
CA THR A 279 2.59 -17.70 11.50
C THR A 279 1.80 -17.59 10.17
N ALA A 280 2.09 -16.59 9.32
CA ALA A 280 1.44 -16.46 8.03
C ALA A 280 1.66 -17.70 7.14
N LEU A 281 2.88 -18.22 7.08
CA LEU A 281 3.22 -19.43 6.32
C LEU A 281 2.42 -20.65 6.81
N ILE A 282 2.41 -20.89 8.13
CA ILE A 282 1.66 -22.01 8.72
C ILE A 282 0.17 -21.90 8.41
N LEU A 283 -0.40 -20.69 8.56
CA LEU A 283 -1.82 -20.45 8.28
C LEU A 283 -2.16 -20.60 6.79
N LEU A 284 -1.28 -20.15 5.89
CA LEU A 284 -1.43 -20.33 4.44
C LEU A 284 -1.41 -21.80 4.06
N LEU A 285 -0.47 -22.58 4.59
CA LEU A 285 -0.40 -24.02 4.35
C LEU A 285 -1.61 -24.75 4.95
N LEU A 286 -2.01 -24.38 6.17
CA LEU A 286 -3.23 -24.92 6.78
C LEU A 286 -4.46 -24.63 5.91
N LEU A 287 -4.58 -23.40 5.43
CA LEU A 287 -5.68 -23.02 4.53
C LEU A 287 -5.59 -23.76 3.18
N ALA A 288 -4.38 -24.01 2.65
CA ALA A 288 -4.20 -24.73 1.39
C ALA A 288 -4.58 -26.20 1.47
N PHE A 289 -4.13 -26.89 2.51
CA PHE A 289 -4.26 -28.34 2.63
C PHE A 289 -5.47 -28.82 3.46
N SER A 290 -6.17 -27.92 4.16
CA SER A 290 -7.38 -28.29 4.89
C SER A 290 -8.61 -28.31 3.98
N SER A 291 -9.48 -29.29 4.18
CA SER A 291 -10.81 -29.35 3.57
C SER A 291 -11.86 -28.64 4.44
N LEU A 292 -11.47 -27.53 5.09
CA LEU A 292 -12.37 -26.80 6.00
C LEU A 292 -13.54 -26.20 5.23
N SER A 293 -14.75 -26.55 5.67
CA SER A 293 -16.04 -26.05 5.17
C SER A 293 -16.85 -25.30 6.24
N VAL A 294 -16.27 -25.10 7.43
CA VAL A 294 -16.90 -24.35 8.52
C VAL A 294 -16.61 -22.86 8.34
N PRO A 295 -17.63 -22.00 8.13
CA PRO A 295 -17.46 -20.58 7.79
C PRO A 295 -16.54 -19.81 8.76
N ILE A 296 -16.75 -19.98 10.06
CA ILE A 296 -15.99 -19.26 11.08
C ILE A 296 -14.50 -19.64 11.07
N LEU A 297 -14.17 -20.90 10.74
CA LEU A 297 -12.78 -21.34 10.67
C LEU A 297 -12.08 -20.80 9.42
N VAL A 298 -12.74 -20.85 8.26
CA VAL A 298 -12.18 -20.32 7.01
C VAL A 298 -11.97 -18.82 7.10
N LEU A 299 -12.98 -18.06 7.55
CA LEU A 299 -12.87 -16.62 7.76
C LEU A 299 -11.84 -16.27 8.84
N GLY A 300 -11.77 -17.04 9.92
CA GLY A 300 -10.78 -16.88 10.98
C GLY A 300 -9.35 -17.05 10.48
N LEU A 301 -9.10 -18.08 9.64
CA LEU A 301 -7.78 -18.29 9.02
C LEU A 301 -7.41 -17.14 8.07
N ILE A 302 -8.34 -16.70 7.22
CA ILE A 302 -8.15 -15.57 6.31
C ILE A 302 -7.79 -14.30 7.11
N GLY A 303 -8.55 -14.01 8.17
CA GLY A 303 -8.29 -12.88 9.05
C GLY A 303 -6.94 -12.97 9.77
N ALA A 304 -6.60 -14.15 10.30
CA ALA A 304 -5.32 -14.40 10.98
C ALA A 304 -4.11 -14.23 10.05
N ILE A 305 -4.23 -14.64 8.77
CA ILE A 305 -3.20 -14.37 7.75
C ILE A 305 -3.05 -12.86 7.53
N GLY A 306 -4.18 -12.13 7.41
CA GLY A 306 -4.15 -10.67 7.28
C GLY A 306 -3.47 -10.01 8.47
N PHE A 307 -3.80 -10.41 9.69
CA PHE A 307 -3.17 -9.94 10.91
C PHE A 307 -1.65 -10.18 10.90
N ALA A 308 -1.20 -11.39 10.57
CA ALA A 308 0.21 -11.75 10.52
C ALA A 308 0.98 -10.97 9.43
N CYS A 309 0.37 -10.69 8.27
CA CYS A 309 1.02 -9.95 7.18
C CYS A 309 1.03 -8.43 7.38
N SER A 310 0.32 -7.89 8.36
CA SER A 310 -0.04 -6.48 8.51
C SER A 310 1.11 -5.47 8.46
N SER A 311 2.24 -5.76 9.13
CA SER A 311 3.36 -4.82 9.27
C SER A 311 4.59 -5.22 8.45
N ILE A 312 4.52 -6.31 7.70
CA ILE A 312 5.67 -6.91 7.01
C ILE A 312 6.27 -5.93 5.99
N PHE A 313 5.42 -5.23 5.23
CA PHE A 313 5.86 -4.18 4.30
C PHE A 313 6.70 -3.12 5.01
N SER A 314 6.21 -2.55 6.11
CA SER A 314 6.90 -1.49 6.88
C SER A 314 8.22 -1.98 7.46
N VAL A 315 8.27 -3.23 7.91
CA VAL A 315 9.48 -3.85 8.45
C VAL A 315 10.54 -4.00 7.36
N ILE A 316 10.19 -4.52 6.18
CA ILE A 316 11.12 -4.68 5.06
C ILE A 316 11.60 -3.30 4.59
N PHE A 317 10.66 -2.36 4.39
CA PHE A 317 10.96 -1.03 3.91
C PHE A 317 11.92 -0.28 4.85
N SER A 318 11.64 -0.28 6.16
CA SER A 318 12.51 0.36 7.14
C SER A 318 13.88 -0.32 7.24
N SER A 319 13.93 -1.65 7.13
CA SER A 319 15.18 -2.41 7.13
C SER A 319 16.04 -2.10 5.90
N ALA A 320 15.41 -1.93 4.74
CA ALA A 320 16.10 -1.54 3.51
C ALA A 320 16.73 -0.14 3.63
N ILE A 321 15.96 0.86 4.10
CA ILE A 321 16.46 2.22 4.34
C ILE A 321 17.62 2.21 5.34
N GLN A 322 17.49 1.46 6.44
CA GLN A 322 18.50 1.40 7.49
C GLN A 322 19.76 0.62 7.05
N ALA A 323 19.69 -0.19 6.00
CA ALA A 323 20.86 -0.89 5.45
C ALA A 323 21.86 0.07 4.77
N LYS A 324 21.37 1.12 4.12
CA LYS A 324 22.18 2.18 3.46
C LYS A 324 21.53 3.55 3.64
N PRO A 325 21.67 4.17 4.81
CA PRO A 325 21.01 5.44 5.12
C PRO A 325 21.39 6.58 4.17
N GLU A 326 22.60 6.51 3.59
CA GLU A 326 23.10 7.49 2.62
C GLU A 326 22.38 7.44 1.26
N LYS A 327 21.65 6.36 0.96
CA LYS A 327 20.89 6.12 -0.28
C LYS A 327 19.40 5.94 -0.03
N THR A 328 18.87 6.56 1.04
CA THR A 328 17.47 6.43 1.45
C THR A 328 16.48 6.75 0.34
N ASN A 329 16.75 7.77 -0.48
CA ASN A 329 15.84 8.19 -1.56
C ASN A 329 15.79 7.14 -2.67
N GLU A 330 16.96 6.64 -3.09
CA GLU A 330 17.10 5.61 -4.13
C GLU A 330 16.45 4.29 -3.68
N ILE A 331 16.68 3.91 -2.41
CA ILE A 331 16.07 2.72 -1.83
C ILE A 331 14.55 2.87 -1.74
N SER A 332 14.05 4.04 -1.33
CA SER A 332 12.60 4.25 -1.30
C SER A 332 11.98 4.09 -2.69
N GLY A 333 12.54 4.74 -3.70
CA GLY A 333 12.06 4.59 -5.08
C GLY A 333 12.07 3.13 -5.53
N LEU A 334 13.15 2.41 -5.24
CA LEU A 334 13.28 0.99 -5.58
C LEU A 334 12.25 0.12 -4.84
N MET A 335 12.07 0.31 -3.54
CA MET A 335 11.09 -0.46 -2.76
C MET A 335 9.66 -0.20 -3.24
N ILE A 336 9.31 1.05 -3.59
CA ILE A 336 7.98 1.37 -4.13
C ILE A 336 7.79 0.77 -5.53
N THR A 337 8.84 0.71 -6.37
CA THR A 337 8.77 -0.06 -7.63
C THR A 337 8.43 -1.53 -7.37
N GLY A 338 8.87 -2.10 -6.25
CA GLY A 338 8.54 -3.48 -5.83
C GLY A 338 7.05 -3.76 -5.63
N ILE A 339 6.19 -2.71 -5.52
CA ILE A 339 4.72 -2.86 -5.51
C ILE A 339 4.20 -3.55 -6.79
N VAL A 340 4.99 -3.56 -7.86
CA VAL A 340 4.71 -4.35 -9.07
C VAL A 340 4.47 -5.84 -8.78
N GLY A 341 4.90 -6.36 -7.64
CA GLY A 341 4.53 -7.69 -7.14
C GLY A 341 3.02 -7.94 -7.19
N GLY A 342 2.21 -6.92 -6.91
CA GLY A 342 0.75 -6.98 -7.04
C GLY A 342 0.24 -7.25 -8.47
N ALA A 343 1.03 -6.96 -9.49
CA ALA A 343 0.71 -7.30 -10.88
C ALA A 343 1.30 -8.66 -11.31
N VAL A 344 2.38 -9.10 -10.68
CA VAL A 344 3.07 -10.37 -11.03
C VAL A 344 2.39 -11.59 -10.42
N PHE A 345 1.96 -11.50 -9.17
CA PHE A 345 1.41 -12.66 -8.45
C PHE A 345 0.05 -13.15 -8.97
N PRO A 346 -0.96 -12.31 -9.30
CA PRO A 346 -2.25 -12.78 -9.79
C PRO A 346 -2.17 -13.71 -11.02
N PRO A 347 -1.40 -13.40 -12.08
CA PRO A 347 -1.20 -14.33 -13.19
C PRO A 347 -0.57 -15.66 -12.76
N LEU A 348 0.45 -15.64 -11.89
CA LEU A 348 1.09 -16.85 -11.37
C LEU A 348 0.11 -17.72 -10.58
N MET A 349 -0.73 -17.09 -9.75
CA MET A 349 -1.76 -17.78 -8.99
C MET A 349 -2.81 -18.39 -9.92
N THR A 350 -3.26 -17.66 -10.94
CA THR A 350 -4.23 -18.16 -11.92
C THR A 350 -3.66 -19.36 -12.68
N PHE A 351 -2.43 -19.27 -13.13
CA PHE A 351 -1.74 -20.38 -13.81
C PHE A 351 -1.62 -21.61 -12.89
N SER A 352 -1.18 -21.41 -11.64
CA SER A 352 -1.10 -22.48 -10.66
C SER A 352 -2.47 -23.11 -10.36
N THR A 353 -3.52 -22.28 -10.21
CA THR A 353 -4.89 -22.77 -10.02
C THR A 353 -5.34 -23.67 -11.20
N GLN A 354 -4.98 -23.32 -12.43
CA GLN A 354 -5.27 -24.18 -13.61
C GLN A 354 -4.55 -25.52 -13.54
N LEU A 355 -3.28 -25.55 -13.11
CA LEU A 355 -2.52 -26.79 -12.92
C LEU A 355 -3.18 -27.72 -11.86
N PHE A 356 -3.86 -27.15 -10.88
CA PHE A 356 -4.61 -27.89 -9.86
C PHE A 356 -6.11 -28.04 -10.22
N HIS A 357 -6.42 -28.18 -11.51
CA HIS A 357 -7.79 -28.43 -12.01
C HIS A 357 -8.84 -27.39 -11.56
N GLY A 358 -8.42 -26.14 -11.40
CA GLY A 358 -9.29 -25.03 -10.98
C GLY A 358 -9.38 -24.83 -9.46
N ALA A 359 -8.80 -25.71 -8.64
CA ALA A 359 -8.81 -25.57 -7.18
C ALA A 359 -7.98 -24.38 -6.69
N GLN A 360 -8.55 -23.58 -5.79
CA GLN A 360 -7.86 -22.41 -5.23
C GLN A 360 -6.62 -22.77 -4.40
N MET A 361 -6.42 -24.03 -4.09
CA MET A 361 -5.19 -24.58 -3.50
C MET A 361 -3.95 -24.16 -4.29
N GLY A 362 -4.00 -24.19 -5.64
CA GLY A 362 -2.89 -23.76 -6.49
C GLY A 362 -2.45 -22.33 -6.23
N GLY A 363 -3.40 -21.40 -6.12
CA GLY A 363 -3.12 -20.01 -5.78
C GLY A 363 -2.53 -19.85 -4.38
N LEU A 364 -3.04 -20.59 -3.38
CA LEU A 364 -2.51 -20.57 -2.01
C LEU A 364 -1.08 -21.10 -1.92
N LEU A 365 -0.70 -22.09 -2.75
CA LEU A 365 0.67 -22.59 -2.81
C LEU A 365 1.64 -21.52 -3.34
N VAL A 366 1.25 -20.72 -4.33
CA VAL A 366 2.06 -19.58 -4.81
C VAL A 366 2.29 -18.57 -3.67
N LEU A 367 1.25 -18.24 -2.90
CA LEU A 367 1.38 -17.35 -1.74
C LEU A 367 2.23 -17.96 -0.63
N SER A 368 2.14 -19.28 -0.43
CA SER A 368 2.98 -20.00 0.54
C SER A 368 4.45 -19.96 0.14
N LEU A 369 4.77 -20.10 -1.15
CA LEU A 369 6.15 -19.94 -1.66
C LEU A 369 6.69 -18.52 -1.41
N ALA A 370 5.86 -17.50 -1.61
CA ALA A 370 6.21 -16.12 -1.26
C ALA A 370 6.50 -15.98 0.25
N ALA A 371 5.69 -16.60 1.10
CA ALA A 371 5.91 -16.61 2.55
C ALA A 371 7.18 -17.38 2.95
N VAL A 372 7.50 -18.49 2.29
CA VAL A 372 8.79 -19.21 2.45
C VAL A 372 9.96 -18.29 2.12
N TYR A 373 9.89 -17.57 0.99
CA TYR A 373 10.89 -16.58 0.64
C TYR A 373 11.07 -15.52 1.75
N LEU A 374 9.97 -15.00 2.29
CA LEU A 374 10.02 -14.04 3.40
C LEU A 374 10.59 -14.65 4.69
N CYS A 375 10.40 -15.94 4.95
CA CYS A 375 11.08 -16.64 6.05
C CYS A 375 12.59 -16.65 5.84
N VAL A 376 13.08 -16.94 4.64
CA VAL A 376 14.51 -16.89 4.30
C VAL A 376 15.05 -15.45 4.45
N LEU A 377 14.28 -14.43 4.09
CA LEU A 377 14.66 -13.04 4.22
C LEU A 377 15.01 -12.65 5.68
N THR A 378 14.46 -13.35 6.69
CA THR A 378 14.81 -13.10 8.11
C THR A 378 16.31 -13.21 8.39
N VAL A 379 17.04 -14.00 7.59
CA VAL A 379 18.49 -14.18 7.73
C VAL A 379 19.24 -12.90 7.33
N ALA A 380 18.73 -12.18 6.32
CA ALA A 380 19.32 -10.92 5.84
C ALA A 380 19.09 -9.73 6.81
N MET A 381 18.14 -9.86 7.75
CA MET A 381 17.85 -8.81 8.73
C MET A 381 18.86 -8.86 9.88
N LYS A 382 19.42 -7.69 10.26
CA LYS A 382 20.30 -7.58 11.41
C LYS A 382 19.56 -7.94 12.72
N LYS A 383 20.32 -8.50 13.67
CA LYS A 383 19.82 -8.75 15.04
C LYS A 383 19.39 -7.46 15.72
#